data_995ddf42803725e7f444db394d723b61
#
_entry.id   995ddf42803725e7f444db394d723b61
#
_cell.length_a   1.000
_cell.length_b   1.000
_cell.length_c   1.000
_cell.angle_alpha   90.00
_cell.angle_beta   90.00
_cell.angle_gamma   90.00
#
_symmetry.space_group_name_H-M   'P 1'
#
loop_
_entity.id
_entity.type
_entity.pdbx_description
1 polymer ?
#
loop_
_entity_poly.entity_id
_entity_poly.type
_entity_poly.pdbx_seq_one_letter_code
_entity_poly.pdbx_strand_id
1 'polypeptide(L)'
;MTRKLNKLARYKNSPSDVSFEELKSLLESFGFEVKNYSGGSHFSVSHGKYNVIGIMEPNTIPAKKPHVLKIYVNRAIGWIEKLIEIQETEEGEKNETNN
;
A
#
# COMPACT_ATOMS: atom_id res chain seq x y z
N MET A 1 -13.74 10.47 -8.30
CA MET A 1 -12.45 10.06 -7.75
C MET A 1 -12.44 10.12 -6.25
N THR A 2 -11.99 9.08 -5.61
CA THR A 2 -11.90 9.06 -4.16
C THR A 2 -10.66 9.81 -3.70
N ARG A 3 -10.69 10.29 -2.47
CA ARG A 3 -9.55 10.97 -1.86
C ARG A 3 -8.30 10.09 -1.81
N LYS A 4 -8.48 8.79 -1.53
CA LYS A 4 -7.33 7.88 -1.45
C LYS A 4 -6.68 7.65 -2.82
N LEU A 5 -7.44 7.64 -3.90
CA LEU A 5 -6.88 7.53 -5.25
C LEU A 5 -6.10 8.79 -5.63
N ASN A 6 -6.57 9.95 -5.20
CA ASN A 6 -5.87 11.21 -5.44
C ASN A 6 -4.54 11.23 -4.67
N LYS A 7 -4.53 10.75 -3.43
CA LYS A 7 -3.30 10.66 -2.64
C LYS A 7 -2.32 9.66 -3.26
N LEU A 8 -2.82 8.53 -3.73
CA LEU A 8 -1.98 7.53 -4.38
C LEU A 8 -1.26 8.13 -5.58
N ALA A 9 -1.99 8.86 -6.43
CA ALA A 9 -1.42 9.50 -7.60
C ALA A 9 -0.37 10.54 -7.21
N ARG A 10 -0.64 11.32 -6.17
CA ARG A 10 0.28 12.35 -5.69
C ARG A 10 1.58 11.75 -5.15
N TYR A 11 1.47 10.68 -4.35
CA TYR A 11 2.66 10.04 -3.78
C TYR A 11 3.47 9.31 -4.85
N LYS A 12 2.79 8.74 -5.82
CA LYS A 12 3.45 8.10 -6.96
C LYS A 12 4.26 9.11 -7.77
N ASN A 13 3.72 10.32 -7.90
CA ASN A 13 4.36 11.40 -8.65
C ASN A 13 5.53 12.02 -7.89
N SER A 14 5.47 12.04 -6.56
CA SER A 14 6.52 12.65 -5.72
C SER A 14 6.88 11.72 -4.55
N PRO A 15 7.48 10.56 -4.84
CA PRO A 15 7.71 9.54 -3.79
C PRO A 15 8.78 9.92 -2.76
N SER A 16 9.58 10.93 -3.02
CA SER A 16 10.60 11.38 -2.06
C SER A 16 10.04 12.34 -1.02
N ASP A 17 8.78 12.73 -1.17
CA ASP A 17 8.14 13.77 -0.35
C ASP A 17 6.95 13.21 0.44
N VAL A 18 7.08 11.99 0.94
CA VAL A 18 6.02 11.30 1.67
C VAL A 18 6.49 10.95 3.06
N SER A 19 5.76 11.42 4.08
CA SER A 19 6.06 11.08 5.47
C SER A 19 5.58 9.67 5.77
N PHE A 20 6.10 9.07 6.85
CA PHE A 20 5.66 7.74 7.26
C PHE A 20 4.18 7.74 7.63
N GLU A 21 3.72 8.77 8.34
CA GLU A 21 2.32 8.89 8.74
C GLU A 21 1.40 8.98 7.53
N GLU A 22 1.81 9.70 6.50
CA GLU A 22 1.05 9.81 5.26
C GLU A 22 0.96 8.46 4.54
N LEU A 23 2.08 7.76 4.45
CA LEU A 23 2.12 6.46 3.78
C LEU A 23 1.30 5.42 4.55
N LYS A 24 1.44 5.39 5.88
CA LYS A 24 0.67 4.51 6.74
C LYS A 24 -0.83 4.74 6.56
N SER A 25 -1.24 6.00 6.58
CA SER A 25 -2.64 6.38 6.41
C SER A 25 -3.18 5.93 5.05
N LEU A 26 -2.39 6.09 4.00
CA LEU A 26 -2.79 5.65 2.66
C LEU A 26 -2.96 4.13 2.62
N LEU A 27 -1.98 3.39 3.13
CA LEU A 27 -2.06 1.93 3.17
C LEU A 27 -3.28 1.46 3.93
N GLU A 28 -3.53 2.05 5.10
CA GLU A 28 -4.70 1.68 5.91
C GLU A 28 -6.01 1.98 5.20
N SER A 29 -6.05 3.04 4.40
CA SER A 29 -7.26 3.37 3.64
C SER A 29 -7.60 2.33 2.57
N PHE A 30 -6.63 1.51 2.17
CA PHE A 30 -6.85 0.40 1.24
C PHE A 30 -6.98 -0.95 1.96
N GLY A 31 -7.05 -0.94 3.30
CA GLY A 31 -7.25 -2.15 4.07
C GLY A 31 -6.00 -2.87 4.52
N PHE A 32 -4.84 -2.28 4.32
CA PHE A 32 -3.59 -2.85 4.83
C PHE A 32 -3.46 -2.59 6.33
N GLU A 33 -2.78 -3.49 7.01
CA GLU A 33 -2.42 -3.32 8.41
C GLU A 33 -0.94 -2.95 8.47
N VAL A 34 -0.61 -1.93 9.25
CA VAL A 34 0.77 -1.46 9.42
C VAL A 34 1.08 -1.55 10.91
N LYS A 35 1.93 -2.49 11.29
CA LYS A 35 2.20 -2.80 12.70
C LYS A 35 3.67 -2.85 13.01
N ASN A 36 4.02 -2.45 14.24
CA ASN A 36 5.37 -2.51 14.75
C ASN A 36 5.46 -3.62 15.80
N TYR A 37 5.97 -4.77 15.40
CA TYR A 37 6.07 -5.93 16.30
C TYR A 37 7.30 -5.92 17.18
N SER A 38 8.35 -5.21 16.78
CA SER A 38 9.63 -5.23 17.49
C SER A 38 9.85 -4.02 18.38
N GLY A 39 8.98 -3.01 18.30
CA GLY A 39 9.14 -1.77 19.06
C GLY A 39 10.18 -0.81 18.49
N GLY A 40 10.84 -1.16 17.38
CA GLY A 40 11.80 -0.31 16.72
C GLY A 40 11.16 0.61 15.69
N SER A 41 11.94 1.04 14.70
CA SER A 41 11.47 1.95 13.66
C SER A 41 11.05 1.24 12.38
N HIS A 42 11.02 -0.08 12.37
CA HIS A 42 10.59 -0.87 11.21
C HIS A 42 9.17 -1.37 11.42
N PHE A 43 8.31 -1.14 10.44
CA PHE A 43 6.90 -1.53 10.50
C PHE A 43 6.61 -2.61 9.48
N SER A 44 5.82 -3.59 9.89
CA SER A 44 5.39 -4.68 9.02
C SER A 44 4.04 -4.35 8.40
N VAL A 45 3.90 -4.64 7.11
CA VAL A 45 2.69 -4.34 6.34
C VAL A 45 2.07 -5.65 5.87
N SER A 46 0.77 -5.79 6.03
CA SER A 46 0.05 -6.98 5.56
C SER A 46 -1.37 -6.59 5.15
N HIS A 47 -2.06 -7.49 4.47
CA HIS A 47 -3.45 -7.29 4.12
C HIS A 47 -4.24 -8.53 4.54
N GLY A 48 -5.33 -8.31 5.27
CA GLY A 48 -6.09 -9.41 5.86
C GLY A 48 -6.82 -10.29 4.86
N LYS A 49 -7.18 -9.76 3.71
CA LYS A 49 -7.95 -10.49 2.70
C LYS A 49 -7.11 -10.96 1.51
N TYR A 50 -6.16 -10.13 1.08
CA TYR A 50 -5.39 -10.43 -0.12
C TYR A 50 -3.90 -10.54 0.17
N ASN A 51 -3.27 -11.57 -0.35
CA ASN A 51 -1.82 -11.75 -0.20
C ASN A 51 -1.07 -11.06 -1.35
N VAL A 52 -1.12 -9.73 -1.36
CA VAL A 52 -0.44 -8.95 -2.39
C VAL A 52 1.05 -8.81 -2.11
N ILE A 53 1.44 -8.96 -0.85
CA ILE A 53 2.82 -8.73 -0.41
C ILE A 53 3.71 -9.97 -0.63
N GLY A 54 3.10 -11.17 -0.66
CA GLY A 54 3.86 -12.38 -0.87
C GLY A 54 4.65 -12.44 -2.18
N ILE A 55 4.32 -11.54 -3.10
CA ILE A 55 5.00 -11.44 -4.39
C ILE A 55 6.09 -10.36 -4.35
N MET A 56 6.02 -9.46 -3.40
CA MET A 56 6.84 -8.24 -3.35
C MET A 56 7.59 -8.10 -2.02
N GLU A 57 8.39 -9.08 -1.71
CA GLU A 57 9.23 -9.08 -0.52
C GLU A 57 10.29 -7.98 -0.57
N PRO A 58 10.72 -7.43 0.58
CA PRO A 58 10.20 -7.62 1.93
C PRO A 58 9.02 -6.69 2.22
N ASN A 59 8.26 -7.02 3.27
CA ASN A 59 7.05 -6.29 3.65
C ASN A 59 7.26 -5.30 4.79
N THR A 60 8.46 -4.83 4.99
CA THR A 60 8.76 -3.88 6.06
C THR A 60 9.07 -2.50 5.52
N ILE A 61 8.67 -1.49 6.28
CA ILE A 61 8.94 -0.09 5.95
C ILE A 61 9.60 0.57 7.16
N PRO A 62 10.84 1.09 6.99
CA PRO A 62 11.46 1.87 8.07
C PRO A 62 10.81 3.24 8.15
N ALA A 63 10.41 3.63 9.37
CA ALA A 63 9.75 4.92 9.61
C ALA A 63 10.79 6.02 9.76
N LYS A 64 11.43 6.38 8.67
CA LYS A 64 12.46 7.42 8.64
C LYS A 64 11.84 8.81 8.55
N LYS A 65 12.39 9.74 9.31
CA LYS A 65 11.93 11.14 9.29
C LYS A 65 12.92 12.02 8.56
N PRO A 66 12.47 13.10 7.93
CA PRO A 66 11.07 13.53 7.82
C PRO A 66 10.25 12.76 6.80
N HIS A 67 10.91 12.04 5.88
CA HIS A 67 10.24 11.30 4.82
C HIS A 67 10.74 9.87 4.72
N VAL A 68 9.85 8.98 4.31
CA VAL A 68 10.19 7.59 4.01
C VAL A 68 11.08 7.57 2.78
N LEU A 69 12.05 6.67 2.74
CA LEU A 69 12.92 6.53 1.56
C LEU A 69 12.07 6.17 0.34
N LYS A 70 12.40 6.80 -0.78
CA LYS A 70 11.67 6.65 -2.05
C LYS A 70 11.43 5.19 -2.43
N ILE A 71 12.43 4.32 -2.23
CA ILE A 71 12.31 2.92 -2.61
C ILE A 71 11.16 2.24 -1.86
N TYR A 72 10.94 2.59 -0.60
CA TYR A 72 9.86 2.01 0.21
C TYR A 72 8.50 2.59 -0.16
N VAL A 73 8.47 3.88 -0.52
CA VAL A 73 7.22 4.49 -1.00
C VAL A 73 6.79 3.82 -2.30
N ASN A 74 7.71 3.63 -3.24
CA ASN A 74 7.40 2.97 -4.51
C ASN A 74 6.96 1.53 -4.31
N ARG A 75 7.58 0.83 -3.35
CA ARG A 75 7.20 -0.54 -3.03
C ARG A 75 5.76 -0.60 -2.49
N ALA A 76 5.44 0.30 -1.56
CA ALA A 76 4.08 0.36 -0.99
C ALA A 76 3.04 0.69 -2.07
N ILE A 77 3.37 1.60 -2.97
CA ILE A 77 2.49 1.93 -4.10
C ILE A 77 2.26 0.70 -4.96
N GLY A 78 3.30 -0.10 -5.18
CA GLY A 78 3.18 -1.35 -5.93
C GLY A 78 2.20 -2.32 -5.29
N TRP A 79 2.23 -2.44 -3.96
CA TRP A 79 1.28 -3.27 -3.23
C TRP A 79 -0.16 -2.80 -3.43
N ILE A 80 -0.38 -1.49 -3.36
CA ILE A 80 -1.70 -0.90 -3.53
C ILE A 80 -2.19 -1.13 -4.96
N GLU A 81 -1.34 -0.92 -5.95
CA GLU A 81 -1.70 -1.12 -7.35
C GLU A 81 -2.03 -2.59 -7.63
N LYS A 82 -1.29 -3.51 -7.01
CA LYS A 82 -1.57 -4.94 -7.14
C LYS A 82 -2.92 -5.29 -6.51
N LEU A 83 -3.21 -4.70 -5.36
CA LEU A 83 -4.51 -4.88 -4.72
C LEU A 83 -5.65 -4.42 -5.62
N ILE A 84 -5.52 -3.24 -6.21
CA ILE A 84 -6.53 -2.69 -7.11
C ILE A 84 -6.72 -3.63 -8.30
N GLU A 85 -5.64 -4.11 -8.88
CA GLU A 85 -5.68 -5.04 -10.02
C GLU A 85 -6.46 -6.31 -9.66
N ILE A 86 -6.18 -6.88 -8.48
CA ILE A 86 -6.87 -8.09 -8.01
C ILE A 86 -8.37 -7.81 -7.83
N GLN A 87 -8.72 -6.68 -7.23
CA GLN A 87 -10.10 -6.32 -7.00
C GLN A 87 -10.85 -6.10 -8.31
N GLU A 88 -10.23 -5.49 -9.29
CA GLU A 88 -10.83 -5.29 -10.61
C GLU A 88 -11.06 -6.61 -11.33
N THR A 89 -10.10 -7.53 -11.25
CA THR A 89 -10.23 -8.87 -11.83
C THR A 89 -11.37 -9.64 -11.17
N GLU A 90 -11.46 -9.55 -9.84
CA GLU A 90 -12.51 -10.21 -9.07
C GLU A 90 -13.90 -9.70 -9.49
N GLU A 91 -14.05 -8.37 -9.66
CA GLU A 91 -15.29 -7.77 -10.10
C GLU A 91 -15.63 -8.19 -11.54
N GLY A 92 -14.63 -8.25 -12.41
CA GLY A 92 -14.81 -8.68 -13.79
C GLY A 92 -15.30 -10.11 -13.88
N GLU A 93 -14.71 -11.01 -13.12
CA GLU A 93 -15.13 -12.42 -13.06
C GLU A 93 -16.56 -12.54 -12.52
N LYS A 94 -16.88 -11.76 -11.50
CA LYS A 94 -18.20 -11.75 -10.90
C LYS A 94 -19.25 -11.28 -11.91
N ASN A 95 -18.95 -10.26 -12.69
CA ASN A 95 -19.84 -9.74 -13.71
C ASN A 95 -20.08 -10.76 -14.83
N GLU A 96 -19.04 -11.44 -15.24
CA GLU A 96 -19.14 -12.51 -16.23
C GLU A 96 -20.04 -13.65 -15.74
N THR A 97 -19.92 -14.00 -14.48
CA THR A 97 -20.69 -15.08 -13.88
C THR A 97 -22.19 -14.76 -13.84
N ASN A 98 -22.53 -13.49 -13.73
CA ASN A 98 -23.91 -13.02 -13.63
C ASN A 98 -24.63 -12.95 -14.97
N ASN A 99 -23.92 -13.12 -16.04
CA ASN A 99 -24.50 -13.15 -17.36
C ASN A 99 -24.96 -14.57 -17.72
#